data_accf985f5ece54cc94a3745996d6d00d
#
_entry.id   accf985f5ece54cc94a3745996d6d00d
#
_cell.length_a   1.000
_cell.length_b   1.000
_cell.length_c   1.000
_cell.angle_alpha   90.00
_cell.angle_beta   90.00
_cell.angle_gamma   90.00
#
_symmetry.space_group_name_H-M   'P 1'
#
loop_
_entity.id
_entity.type
_entity.pdbx_description
1 polymer ?
#
loop_
_entity_poly.entity_id
_entity_poly.type
_entity_poly.pdbx_seq_one_letter_code
_entity_poly.pdbx_strand_id
1 'polypeptide(L)'
;MIDRRRIPERIPKLWHRLDVTVRDLPLGVLLLVASLLPELRGQGTEIGGLPTRPADALAGVAAVLQSIPLAVRRRWTLACLALVSLGFALDQLRGYHLFAGAALPIVLINAGSHQEKYRRATQVAATLAYVAMAVGLNARGGDETLVEYVTFYLILALAWGIGAWMRSARAAEAERRTRVAEDARSAERTRIARELHDVVTHHVTAMVVQSEAARYLTAAPERLDETLAAVSDTGRRAITDLRHLLDLLNPDHGTAEPRTPPVGRVLTLVEQTRRAGQPVEFTEEGTPAAATGSSDLVAYRVVQEALTNALKYDHGGRTSVLVRHGEREITVEVGTDGSGTGAASPGGSGRGLAGLRERVDVLGGEFSADRAKDGGFVVRARIPGGSGGSTS
;
A
#
# COMPACT_ATOMS: atom_id res chain seq x y z
N MET A 1 -1.41 -18.30 -40.54
CA MET A 1 -2.25 -17.43 -39.66
C MET A 1 -2.88 -18.36 -38.64
N ILE A 2 -2.20 -18.60 -37.51
CA ILE A 2 -2.61 -19.60 -36.51
C ILE A 2 -3.31 -18.81 -35.38
N ASP A 3 -4.60 -19.11 -35.26
CA ASP A 3 -5.52 -18.54 -34.28
C ASP A 3 -5.07 -18.90 -32.85
N ARG A 4 -4.52 -17.93 -32.10
CA ARG A 4 -4.21 -18.08 -30.67
C ARG A 4 -5.51 -18.07 -29.89
N ARG A 5 -6.10 -19.25 -29.69
CA ARG A 5 -7.25 -19.49 -28.81
C ARG A 5 -6.97 -18.86 -27.43
N ARG A 6 -7.85 -17.96 -27.05
CA ARG A 6 -7.87 -17.26 -25.74
C ARG A 6 -7.90 -18.29 -24.62
N ILE A 7 -6.79 -18.43 -23.92
CA ILE A 7 -6.76 -19.14 -22.64
C ILE A 7 -7.62 -18.30 -21.69
N PRO A 8 -8.62 -18.86 -21.02
CA PRO A 8 -9.53 -18.09 -20.18
C PRO A 8 -8.74 -17.48 -19.01
N GLU A 9 -8.77 -16.15 -18.91
CA GLU A 9 -8.07 -15.34 -17.89
C GLU A 9 -8.47 -15.66 -16.43
N ARG A 10 -9.42 -16.56 -16.21
CA ARG A 10 -9.90 -16.96 -14.89
C ARG A 10 -8.98 -17.94 -14.16
N ILE A 11 -8.21 -18.75 -14.89
CA ILE A 11 -7.31 -19.76 -14.30
C ILE A 11 -6.14 -19.12 -13.52
N PRO A 12 -5.45 -18.07 -14.03
CA PRO A 12 -4.35 -17.46 -13.27
C PRO A 12 -4.81 -16.77 -11.98
N LYS A 13 -6.02 -16.21 -11.92
CA LYS A 13 -6.54 -15.53 -10.72
C LYS A 13 -6.90 -16.50 -9.59
N LEU A 14 -7.42 -17.66 -9.89
CA LEU A 14 -7.69 -18.74 -8.93
C LEU A 14 -6.39 -19.34 -8.38
N TRP A 15 -5.40 -19.56 -9.27
CA TRP A 15 -4.10 -20.11 -8.91
C TRP A 15 -3.33 -19.23 -7.92
N HIS A 16 -3.44 -17.90 -8.03
CA HIS A 16 -2.82 -16.95 -7.11
C HIS A 16 -3.49 -16.88 -5.72
N ARG A 17 -4.73 -17.36 -5.58
CA ARG A 17 -5.46 -17.41 -4.30
C ARG A 17 -5.20 -18.69 -3.50
N LEU A 18 -4.61 -19.72 -4.12
CA LEU A 18 -4.28 -20.97 -3.45
C LEU A 18 -3.06 -20.80 -2.53
N ASP A 19 -3.09 -21.47 -1.38
CA ASP A 19 -1.94 -21.54 -0.47
C ASP A 19 -0.70 -22.03 -1.25
N VAL A 20 0.47 -21.49 -0.88
CA VAL A 20 1.76 -21.83 -1.50
C VAL A 20 2.02 -23.33 -1.47
N THR A 21 1.58 -24.03 -0.42
CA THR A 21 1.66 -25.48 -0.25
C THR A 21 0.88 -26.22 -1.34
N VAL A 22 -0.33 -25.77 -1.65
CA VAL A 22 -1.18 -26.38 -2.70
C VAL A 22 -0.58 -26.15 -4.09
N ARG A 23 0.10 -25.05 -4.31
CA ARG A 23 0.76 -24.72 -5.59
C ARG A 23 2.00 -25.57 -5.86
N ASP A 24 2.73 -25.95 -4.82
CA ASP A 24 3.94 -26.76 -4.93
C ASP A 24 3.68 -28.27 -4.86
N LEU A 25 2.50 -28.69 -4.40
CA LEU A 25 2.06 -30.08 -4.30
C LEU A 25 2.11 -30.86 -5.64
N PRO A 26 1.65 -30.31 -6.80
CA PRO A 26 1.64 -31.03 -8.07
C PRO A 26 3.03 -31.54 -8.48
N LEU A 27 4.09 -30.76 -8.15
CA LEU A 27 5.45 -31.19 -8.45
C LEU A 27 5.85 -32.44 -7.65
N GLY A 28 5.52 -32.46 -6.35
CA GLY A 28 5.79 -33.63 -5.49
C GLY A 28 4.98 -34.83 -5.95
N VAL A 29 3.70 -34.68 -6.26
CA VAL A 29 2.85 -35.75 -6.78
C VAL A 29 3.37 -36.28 -8.11
N LEU A 30 3.79 -35.40 -9.02
CA LEU A 30 4.37 -35.80 -10.32
C LEU A 30 5.62 -36.69 -10.13
N LEU A 31 6.57 -36.30 -9.25
CA LEU A 31 7.77 -37.07 -8.99
C LEU A 31 7.44 -38.40 -8.30
N LEU A 32 6.46 -38.41 -7.39
CA LEU A 32 6.01 -39.62 -6.73
C LEU A 32 5.41 -40.60 -7.73
N VAL A 33 4.49 -40.14 -8.58
CA VAL A 33 3.85 -40.95 -9.62
C VAL A 33 4.90 -41.47 -10.62
N ALA A 34 5.82 -40.60 -11.07
CA ALA A 34 6.90 -41.00 -11.96
C ALA A 34 7.78 -42.11 -11.36
N SER A 35 8.04 -42.07 -10.06
CA SER A 35 8.83 -43.12 -9.37
C SER A 35 8.09 -44.44 -9.23
N LEU A 36 6.76 -44.44 -9.34
CA LEU A 36 5.94 -45.66 -9.27
C LEU A 36 5.73 -46.34 -10.63
N LEU A 37 5.98 -45.59 -11.74
CA LEU A 37 5.83 -46.11 -13.09
C LEU A 37 6.88 -47.15 -13.42
N PRO A 38 6.51 -48.36 -13.88
CA PRO A 38 7.46 -49.42 -14.22
C PRO A 38 8.47 -49.00 -15.29
N GLU A 39 8.06 -48.18 -16.26
CA GLU A 39 8.87 -47.71 -17.37
C GLU A 39 10.00 -46.78 -16.96
N LEU A 40 9.87 -46.10 -15.81
CA LEU A 40 10.87 -45.17 -15.27
C LEU A 40 11.73 -45.78 -14.15
N ARG A 41 11.54 -47.07 -13.84
CA ARG A 41 12.36 -47.79 -12.87
C ARG A 41 13.78 -47.95 -13.40
N GLY A 42 14.77 -47.63 -12.57
CA GLY A 42 16.20 -47.70 -12.99
C GLY A 42 16.64 -46.55 -13.89
N GLN A 43 15.77 -45.57 -14.21
CA GLN A 43 16.13 -44.35 -14.96
C GLN A 43 16.34 -43.15 -14.03
N GLY A 44 16.37 -43.37 -12.72
CA GLY A 44 16.63 -42.33 -11.74
C GLY A 44 18.09 -41.91 -11.69
N THR A 45 18.37 -41.02 -10.72
CA THR A 45 19.75 -40.64 -10.44
C THR A 45 20.51 -41.84 -9.83
N GLU A 46 21.59 -42.26 -10.44
CA GLU A 46 22.47 -43.34 -9.99
C GLU A 46 23.80 -42.76 -9.51
N ILE A 47 24.21 -43.16 -8.31
CA ILE A 47 25.51 -42.87 -7.73
C ILE A 47 25.97 -44.10 -6.98
N GLY A 48 27.26 -44.45 -7.12
CA GLY A 48 27.87 -45.54 -6.38
C GLY A 48 27.92 -46.86 -7.13
N GLY A 49 27.37 -46.95 -8.35
CA GLY A 49 27.47 -48.16 -9.18
C GLY A 49 26.88 -49.41 -8.52
N LEU A 50 25.99 -49.28 -7.52
CA LEU A 50 25.37 -50.42 -6.86
C LEU A 50 24.32 -51.07 -7.77
N PRO A 51 24.27 -52.46 -7.81
CA PRO A 51 23.29 -53.13 -8.63
C PRO A 51 21.84 -52.76 -8.26
N THR A 52 21.01 -52.52 -9.28
CA THR A 52 19.59 -52.17 -9.10
C THR A 52 18.86 -53.27 -8.35
N ARG A 53 18.18 -52.88 -7.25
CA ARG A 53 17.38 -53.79 -6.43
C ARG A 53 15.88 -53.64 -6.75
N PRO A 54 15.10 -54.72 -6.68
CA PRO A 54 13.66 -54.66 -6.79
C PRO A 54 13.06 -53.74 -5.74
N ALA A 55 12.03 -52.96 -6.11
CA ALA A 55 11.34 -52.07 -5.21
C ALA A 55 10.61 -52.85 -4.09
N ASP A 56 10.90 -52.52 -2.87
CA ASP A 56 10.23 -53.02 -1.65
C ASP A 56 9.50 -51.87 -0.92
N ALA A 57 8.96 -52.14 0.25
CA ALA A 57 8.27 -51.11 1.06
C ALA A 57 9.18 -49.91 1.38
N LEU A 58 10.50 -50.13 1.51
CA LEU A 58 11.45 -49.04 1.78
C LEU A 58 11.68 -48.15 0.54
N ALA A 59 11.58 -48.71 -0.66
CA ALA A 59 11.58 -47.91 -1.89
C ALA A 59 10.39 -46.94 -1.94
N GLY A 60 9.20 -47.39 -1.49
CA GLY A 60 8.04 -46.53 -1.33
C GLY A 60 8.26 -45.42 -0.31
N VAL A 61 8.88 -45.73 0.84
CA VAL A 61 9.25 -44.72 1.85
C VAL A 61 10.24 -43.71 1.29
N ALA A 62 11.28 -44.15 0.58
CA ALA A 62 12.25 -43.28 -0.08
C ALA A 62 11.59 -42.36 -1.10
N ALA A 63 10.67 -42.86 -1.94
CA ALA A 63 9.92 -42.06 -2.90
C ALA A 63 9.06 -40.97 -2.22
N VAL A 64 8.36 -41.32 -1.15
CA VAL A 64 7.54 -40.38 -0.37
C VAL A 64 8.39 -39.31 0.29
N LEU A 65 9.54 -39.68 0.93
CA LEU A 65 10.45 -38.74 1.55
C LEU A 65 11.09 -37.77 0.56
N GLN A 66 11.31 -38.18 -0.67
CA GLN A 66 11.87 -37.32 -1.72
C GLN A 66 10.80 -36.41 -2.36
N SER A 67 9.55 -36.86 -2.43
CA SER A 67 8.51 -36.20 -3.24
C SER A 67 7.57 -35.29 -2.41
N ILE A 68 6.99 -35.82 -1.34
CA ILE A 68 5.94 -35.11 -0.56
C ILE A 68 6.46 -33.83 0.12
N PRO A 69 7.66 -33.78 0.72
CA PRO A 69 8.18 -32.57 1.36
C PRO A 69 8.30 -31.37 0.41
N LEU A 70 8.35 -31.58 -0.90
CA LEU A 70 8.38 -30.48 -1.90
C LEU A 70 7.15 -29.55 -1.77
N ALA A 71 6.02 -30.04 -1.31
CA ALA A 71 4.82 -29.22 -1.09
C ALA A 71 5.06 -28.10 -0.05
N VAL A 72 5.93 -28.34 0.93
CA VAL A 72 6.24 -27.38 2.01
C VAL A 72 7.61 -26.71 1.87
N ARG A 73 8.30 -26.87 0.74
CA ARG A 73 9.67 -26.42 0.50
C ARG A 73 9.90 -24.93 0.75
N ARG A 74 8.86 -24.09 0.59
CA ARG A 74 8.97 -22.64 0.80
C ARG A 74 8.71 -22.23 2.24
N ARG A 75 7.91 -23.02 2.97
CA ARG A 75 7.55 -22.72 4.36
C ARG A 75 8.56 -23.32 5.34
N TRP A 76 8.98 -24.59 5.11
CA TRP A 76 9.88 -25.33 5.95
C TRP A 76 11.10 -25.84 5.15
N THR A 77 11.86 -24.90 4.62
CA THR A 77 12.97 -25.18 3.71
C THR A 77 13.99 -26.17 4.27
N LEU A 78 14.38 -26.03 5.56
CA LEU A 78 15.34 -26.93 6.20
C LEU A 78 14.79 -28.34 6.41
N ALA A 79 13.55 -28.45 6.88
CA ALA A 79 12.91 -29.75 7.06
C ALA A 79 12.73 -30.46 5.72
N CYS A 80 12.32 -29.73 4.69
CA CYS A 80 12.22 -30.29 3.33
C CYS A 80 13.59 -30.78 2.83
N LEU A 81 14.64 -29.98 2.97
CA LEU A 81 16.00 -30.38 2.56
C LEU A 81 16.46 -31.65 3.32
N ALA A 82 16.23 -31.71 4.64
CA ALA A 82 16.61 -32.86 5.45
C ALA A 82 15.86 -34.14 5.05
N LEU A 83 14.54 -34.05 4.86
CA LEU A 83 13.70 -35.21 4.48
C LEU A 83 14.05 -35.70 3.07
N VAL A 84 14.20 -34.80 2.11
CA VAL A 84 14.57 -35.16 0.73
C VAL A 84 15.99 -35.76 0.70
N SER A 85 16.95 -35.18 1.43
CA SER A 85 18.32 -35.73 1.50
C SER A 85 18.36 -37.12 2.18
N LEU A 86 17.54 -37.33 3.22
CA LEU A 86 17.40 -38.63 3.86
C LEU A 86 16.80 -39.67 2.90
N GLY A 87 15.70 -39.29 2.20
CA GLY A 87 15.09 -40.15 1.20
C GLY A 87 16.05 -40.50 0.07
N PHE A 88 16.84 -39.51 -0.39
CA PHE A 88 17.87 -39.72 -1.40
C PHE A 88 18.98 -40.64 -0.93
N ALA A 89 19.48 -40.46 0.28
CA ALA A 89 20.50 -41.33 0.83
C ALA A 89 19.99 -42.80 0.99
N LEU A 90 18.74 -42.97 1.41
CA LEU A 90 18.10 -44.30 1.50
C LEU A 90 17.99 -44.96 0.12
N ASP A 91 17.56 -44.20 -0.88
CA ASP A 91 17.47 -44.64 -2.27
C ASP A 91 18.78 -45.10 -2.81
N GLN A 92 19.83 -44.28 -2.74
CA GLN A 92 21.16 -44.61 -3.26
C GLN A 92 21.81 -45.78 -2.50
N LEU A 93 21.81 -45.74 -1.16
CA LEU A 93 22.42 -46.82 -0.34
C LEU A 93 21.73 -48.19 -0.50
N ARG A 94 20.51 -48.23 -1.01
CA ARG A 94 19.75 -49.46 -1.29
C ARG A 94 19.77 -49.87 -2.76
N GLY A 95 20.24 -48.99 -3.67
CA GLY A 95 20.27 -49.25 -5.11
C GLY A 95 18.89 -49.30 -5.75
N TYR A 96 17.96 -48.46 -5.33
CA TYR A 96 16.60 -48.39 -5.95
C TYR A 96 16.59 -47.53 -7.23
N HIS A 97 17.43 -46.51 -7.30
CA HIS A 97 17.58 -45.58 -8.42
C HIS A 97 16.23 -44.98 -8.87
N LEU A 98 15.53 -44.35 -7.88
CA LEU A 98 14.21 -43.78 -8.08
C LEU A 98 14.27 -42.45 -8.86
N PHE A 99 13.27 -42.23 -9.72
CA PHE A 99 13.13 -40.98 -10.46
C PHE A 99 12.96 -39.76 -9.52
N ALA A 100 12.42 -39.98 -8.30
CA ALA A 100 12.28 -38.98 -7.25
C ALA A 100 13.62 -38.37 -6.83
N GLY A 101 14.78 -38.97 -7.14
CA GLY A 101 16.11 -38.38 -6.92
C GLY A 101 16.27 -36.99 -7.53
N ALA A 102 15.57 -36.69 -8.61
CA ALA A 102 15.49 -35.34 -9.21
C ALA A 102 14.95 -34.25 -8.26
N ALA A 103 14.34 -34.63 -7.14
CA ALA A 103 13.90 -33.69 -6.10
C ALA A 103 15.06 -32.97 -5.41
N LEU A 104 16.22 -33.63 -5.25
CA LEU A 104 17.35 -33.10 -4.48
C LEU A 104 17.92 -31.80 -5.06
N PRO A 105 18.27 -31.70 -6.36
CA PRO A 105 18.69 -30.43 -6.95
C PRO A 105 17.62 -29.34 -6.82
N ILE A 106 16.33 -29.67 -6.96
CA ILE A 106 15.22 -28.71 -6.83
C ILE A 106 15.17 -28.11 -5.42
N VAL A 107 15.31 -28.95 -4.39
CA VAL A 107 15.30 -28.48 -3.00
C VAL A 107 16.57 -27.69 -2.67
N LEU A 108 17.73 -28.05 -3.23
CA LEU A 108 18.96 -27.29 -3.08
C LEU A 108 18.87 -25.90 -3.70
N ILE A 109 18.30 -25.76 -4.90
CA ILE A 109 18.01 -24.46 -5.52
C ILE A 109 17.07 -23.65 -4.62
N ASN A 110 16.01 -24.28 -4.10
CA ASN A 110 15.07 -23.62 -3.21
C ASN A 110 15.74 -23.18 -1.90
N ALA A 111 16.55 -24.03 -1.27
CA ALA A 111 17.29 -23.70 -0.06
C ALA A 111 18.29 -22.56 -0.31
N GLY A 112 19.06 -22.61 -1.41
CA GLY A 112 19.94 -21.53 -1.84
C GLY A 112 19.22 -20.20 -2.02
N SER A 113 17.96 -20.22 -2.50
CA SER A 113 17.20 -19.01 -2.83
C SER A 113 16.40 -18.41 -1.67
N HIS A 114 16.02 -19.19 -0.65
CA HIS A 114 15.11 -18.73 0.42
C HIS A 114 15.76 -18.73 1.81
N GLN A 115 16.85 -19.48 2.01
CA GLN A 115 17.46 -19.58 3.34
C GLN A 115 18.40 -18.41 3.63
N GLU A 116 18.09 -17.66 4.71
CA GLU A 116 18.91 -16.55 5.21
C GLU A 116 19.72 -16.98 6.44
N LYS A 117 19.04 -17.59 7.44
CA LYS A 117 19.68 -18.04 8.69
C LYS A 117 20.39 -19.35 8.49
N TYR A 118 21.52 -19.53 9.18
CA TYR A 118 22.32 -20.78 9.23
C TYR A 118 22.83 -21.29 7.88
N ARG A 119 22.91 -20.44 6.85
CA ARG A 119 23.29 -20.83 5.49
C ARG A 119 24.62 -21.60 5.44
N ARG A 120 25.67 -21.10 6.12
CA ARG A 120 26.99 -21.77 6.17
C ARG A 120 26.88 -23.11 6.90
N ALA A 121 26.17 -23.15 8.00
CA ALA A 121 25.97 -24.40 8.75
C ALA A 121 25.25 -25.45 7.89
N THR A 122 24.20 -25.04 7.15
CA THR A 122 23.47 -25.93 6.24
C THR A 122 24.35 -26.45 5.11
N GLN A 123 25.19 -25.60 4.50
CA GLN A 123 26.15 -26.03 3.48
C GLN A 123 27.15 -27.06 4.03
N VAL A 124 27.72 -26.79 5.20
CA VAL A 124 28.63 -27.70 5.86
C VAL A 124 27.94 -29.04 6.19
N ALA A 125 26.72 -28.96 6.78
CA ALA A 125 25.96 -30.17 7.11
C ALA A 125 25.59 -31.00 5.86
N ALA A 126 25.16 -30.35 4.78
CA ALA A 126 24.88 -31.02 3.51
C ALA A 126 26.12 -31.66 2.89
N THR A 127 27.26 -30.98 2.93
CA THR A 127 28.53 -31.54 2.46
C THR A 127 28.96 -32.75 3.29
N LEU A 128 28.87 -32.66 4.62
CA LEU A 128 29.19 -33.80 5.50
C LEU A 128 28.25 -34.98 5.27
N ALA A 129 26.94 -34.72 5.10
CA ALA A 129 25.98 -35.77 4.77
C ALA A 129 26.27 -36.43 3.42
N TYR A 130 26.66 -35.65 2.42
CA TYR A 130 27.09 -36.18 1.11
C TYR A 130 28.34 -37.06 1.23
N VAL A 131 29.36 -36.60 1.95
CA VAL A 131 30.59 -37.37 2.16
C VAL A 131 30.28 -38.67 2.91
N ALA A 132 29.47 -38.63 3.95
CA ALA A 132 29.03 -39.83 4.68
C ALA A 132 28.29 -40.83 3.78
N MET A 133 27.44 -40.33 2.87
CA MET A 133 26.75 -41.16 1.89
C MET A 133 27.74 -41.80 0.90
N ALA A 134 28.68 -41.04 0.36
CA ALA A 134 29.69 -41.53 -0.57
C ALA A 134 30.58 -42.63 0.06
N VAL A 135 31.01 -42.40 1.32
CA VAL A 135 31.74 -43.44 2.09
C VAL A 135 30.87 -44.68 2.32
N GLY A 136 29.57 -44.50 2.63
CA GLY A 136 28.62 -45.60 2.80
C GLY A 136 28.36 -46.41 1.53
N LEU A 137 28.36 -45.77 0.35
CA LEU A 137 28.26 -46.42 -0.96
C LEU A 137 29.51 -47.24 -1.27
N ASN A 138 30.70 -46.64 -1.11
CA ASN A 138 31.98 -47.34 -1.33
C ASN A 138 32.13 -48.55 -0.37
N ALA A 139 31.73 -48.42 0.89
CA ALA A 139 31.76 -49.53 1.87
C ALA A 139 30.83 -50.69 1.52
N ARG A 140 29.83 -50.47 0.64
CA ARG A 140 28.89 -51.48 0.15
C ARG A 140 29.28 -52.09 -1.19
N GLY A 141 30.51 -51.81 -1.66
CA GLY A 141 31.01 -52.33 -2.91
C GLY A 141 30.67 -51.51 -4.13
N GLY A 142 30.40 -50.20 -3.94
CA GLY A 142 30.31 -49.27 -5.04
C GLY A 142 31.62 -49.19 -5.82
N ASP A 143 31.55 -49.17 -7.12
CA ASP A 143 32.70 -49.19 -8.04
C ASP A 143 32.97 -47.84 -8.71
N GLU A 144 32.25 -46.80 -8.33
CA GLU A 144 32.44 -45.44 -8.87
C GLU A 144 33.82 -44.85 -8.47
N THR A 145 34.35 -44.10 -9.41
CA THR A 145 35.61 -43.37 -9.21
C THR A 145 35.44 -42.13 -8.35
N LEU A 146 36.52 -41.65 -7.74
CA LEU A 146 36.48 -40.37 -7.00
C LEU A 146 36.01 -39.21 -7.89
N VAL A 147 36.34 -39.26 -9.19
CA VAL A 147 35.92 -38.20 -10.15
C VAL A 147 34.42 -38.15 -10.30
N GLU A 148 33.72 -39.27 -10.34
CA GLU A 148 32.26 -39.35 -10.44
C GLU A 148 31.61 -38.78 -9.19
N TYR A 149 32.05 -39.14 -7.99
CA TYR A 149 31.55 -38.53 -6.74
C TYR A 149 31.77 -37.01 -6.69
N VAL A 150 32.96 -36.53 -7.10
CA VAL A 150 33.27 -35.10 -7.15
C VAL A 150 32.38 -34.40 -8.17
N THR A 151 32.17 -34.97 -9.35
CA THR A 151 31.32 -34.41 -10.40
C THR A 151 29.89 -34.26 -9.92
N PHE A 152 29.36 -35.30 -9.28
CA PHE A 152 27.99 -35.20 -8.72
C PHE A 152 27.89 -34.16 -7.61
N TYR A 153 28.87 -34.06 -6.70
CA TYR A 153 28.93 -33.02 -5.70
C TYR A 153 28.94 -31.63 -6.32
N LEU A 154 29.71 -31.43 -7.40
CA LEU A 154 29.72 -30.14 -8.11
C LEU A 154 28.37 -29.77 -8.73
N ILE A 155 27.63 -30.76 -9.23
CA ILE A 155 26.24 -30.55 -9.73
C ILE A 155 25.32 -30.07 -8.57
N LEU A 156 25.41 -30.71 -7.39
CA LEU A 156 24.65 -30.29 -6.22
C LEU A 156 25.07 -28.91 -5.73
N ALA A 157 26.38 -28.62 -5.70
CA ALA A 157 26.91 -27.31 -5.35
C ALA A 157 26.47 -26.22 -6.34
N LEU A 158 26.42 -26.53 -7.63
CA LEU A 158 25.89 -25.64 -8.67
C LEU A 158 24.40 -25.37 -8.46
N ALA A 159 23.60 -26.39 -8.16
CA ALA A 159 22.17 -26.22 -7.85
C ALA A 159 21.97 -25.24 -6.69
N TRP A 160 22.73 -25.38 -5.60
CA TRP A 160 22.71 -24.42 -4.49
C TRP A 160 23.18 -23.03 -4.95
N GLY A 161 24.27 -22.96 -5.75
CA GLY A 161 24.82 -21.72 -6.32
C GLY A 161 23.79 -20.95 -7.17
N ILE A 162 23.03 -21.65 -8.02
CA ILE A 162 21.93 -21.08 -8.80
C ILE A 162 20.89 -20.45 -7.87
N GLY A 163 20.47 -21.16 -6.82
CA GLY A 163 19.54 -20.64 -5.83
C GLY A 163 20.08 -19.39 -5.14
N ALA A 164 21.35 -19.39 -4.77
CA ALA A 164 22.03 -18.26 -4.16
C ALA A 164 22.12 -17.04 -5.09
N TRP A 165 22.44 -17.28 -6.36
CA TRP A 165 22.47 -16.24 -7.39
C TRP A 165 21.08 -15.65 -7.64
N MET A 166 20.03 -16.48 -7.75
CA MET A 166 18.65 -16.01 -7.87
C MET A 166 18.22 -15.09 -6.71
N ARG A 167 18.67 -15.39 -5.49
CA ARG A 167 18.40 -14.53 -4.33
C ARG A 167 19.13 -13.19 -4.44
N SER A 168 20.42 -13.19 -4.77
CA SER A 168 21.19 -11.95 -4.92
C SER A 168 20.65 -11.08 -6.05
N ALA A 169 20.23 -11.69 -7.16
CA ALA A 169 19.61 -10.99 -8.27
C ALA A 169 18.29 -10.34 -7.87
N ARG A 170 17.43 -11.04 -7.09
CA ARG A 170 16.17 -10.47 -6.57
C ARG A 170 16.43 -9.32 -5.59
N ALA A 171 17.42 -9.46 -4.72
CA ALA A 171 17.79 -8.39 -3.78
C ALA A 171 18.29 -7.13 -4.51
N ALA A 172 19.16 -7.29 -5.50
CA ALA A 172 19.66 -6.20 -6.32
C ALA A 172 18.54 -5.50 -7.12
N GLU A 173 17.59 -6.27 -7.66
CA GLU A 173 16.44 -5.70 -8.36
C GLU A 173 15.49 -4.93 -7.41
N ALA A 174 15.25 -5.44 -6.19
CA ALA A 174 14.46 -4.74 -5.18
C ALA A 174 15.12 -3.42 -4.79
N GLU A 175 16.43 -3.42 -4.54
CA GLU A 175 17.20 -2.21 -4.22
C GLU A 175 17.17 -1.19 -5.37
N ARG A 176 17.34 -1.67 -6.62
CA ARG A 176 17.22 -0.82 -7.81
C ARG A 176 15.86 -0.13 -7.91
N ARG A 177 14.77 -0.87 -7.66
CA ARG A 177 13.41 -0.31 -7.68
C ARG A 177 13.23 0.78 -6.61
N THR A 178 13.77 0.56 -5.42
CA THR A 178 13.73 1.55 -4.34
C THR A 178 14.49 2.82 -4.74
N ARG A 179 15.70 2.69 -5.27
CA ARG A 179 16.49 3.84 -5.74
C ARG A 179 15.78 4.62 -6.85
N VAL A 180 15.23 3.92 -7.86
CA VAL A 180 14.48 4.58 -8.95
C VAL A 180 13.26 5.35 -8.40
N ALA A 181 12.56 4.79 -7.41
CA ALA A 181 11.43 5.47 -6.79
C ALA A 181 11.86 6.70 -5.97
N GLU A 182 13.02 6.63 -5.28
CA GLU A 182 13.60 7.76 -4.54
C GLU A 182 14.07 8.87 -5.48
N ASP A 183 14.76 8.52 -6.57
CA ASP A 183 15.22 9.46 -7.59
C ASP A 183 14.03 10.18 -8.26
N ALA A 184 12.97 9.42 -8.59
CA ALA A 184 11.75 10.00 -9.16
C ALA A 184 11.09 10.99 -8.20
N ARG A 185 11.01 10.68 -6.89
CA ARG A 185 10.49 11.60 -5.87
C ARG A 185 11.35 12.85 -5.71
N SER A 186 12.68 12.70 -5.76
CA SER A 186 13.61 13.83 -5.67
C SER A 186 13.50 14.75 -6.88
N ALA A 187 13.43 14.18 -8.09
CA ALA A 187 13.23 14.92 -9.32
C ALA A 187 11.91 15.71 -9.31
N GLU A 188 10.84 15.08 -8.85
CA GLU A 188 9.52 15.69 -8.70
C GLU A 188 9.55 16.86 -7.71
N ARG A 189 10.17 16.70 -6.53
CA ARG A 189 10.34 17.80 -5.56
C ARG A 189 11.11 18.98 -6.16
N THR A 190 12.15 18.71 -6.95
CA THR A 190 12.93 19.75 -7.60
C THR A 190 12.12 20.47 -8.69
N ARG A 191 11.30 19.75 -9.44
CA ARG A 191 10.38 20.35 -10.43
C ARG A 191 9.38 21.28 -9.77
N ILE A 192 8.76 20.81 -8.69
CA ILE A 192 7.80 21.56 -7.89
C ILE A 192 8.42 22.84 -7.32
N ALA A 193 9.62 22.73 -6.74
CA ALA A 193 10.31 23.91 -6.19
C ALA A 193 10.57 24.97 -7.24
N ARG A 194 10.86 24.59 -8.50
CA ARG A 194 11.00 25.53 -9.61
C ARG A 194 9.67 26.17 -9.99
N GLU A 195 8.60 25.38 -10.15
CA GLU A 195 7.27 25.90 -10.47
C GLU A 195 6.77 26.90 -9.40
N LEU A 196 6.97 26.57 -8.10
CA LEU A 196 6.66 27.50 -7.01
C LEU A 196 7.50 28.79 -7.10
N HIS A 197 8.80 28.67 -7.36
CA HIS A 197 9.69 29.81 -7.50
C HIS A 197 9.28 30.73 -8.66
N ASP A 198 8.92 30.15 -9.80
CA ASP A 198 8.50 30.89 -10.99
C ASP A 198 7.19 31.65 -10.74
N VAL A 199 6.19 31.01 -10.10
CA VAL A 199 4.92 31.66 -9.74
C VAL A 199 5.16 32.81 -8.75
N VAL A 200 5.94 32.57 -7.69
CA VAL A 200 6.27 33.60 -6.69
C VAL A 200 6.99 34.77 -7.34
N THR A 201 8.03 34.49 -8.12
CA THR A 201 8.85 35.53 -8.77
C THR A 201 8.02 36.39 -9.73
N HIS A 202 7.13 35.77 -10.50
CA HIS A 202 6.24 36.46 -11.42
C HIS A 202 5.31 37.44 -10.71
N HIS A 203 4.62 36.99 -9.68
CA HIS A 203 3.65 37.80 -8.94
C HIS A 203 4.33 38.91 -8.12
N VAL A 204 5.47 38.57 -7.47
CA VAL A 204 6.23 39.56 -6.69
C VAL A 204 6.79 40.64 -7.59
N THR A 205 7.35 40.30 -8.77
CA THR A 205 7.83 41.26 -9.73
C THR A 205 6.71 42.19 -10.22
N ALA A 206 5.53 41.64 -10.52
CA ALA A 206 4.37 42.42 -10.90
C ALA A 206 3.94 43.42 -9.80
N MET A 207 3.88 42.95 -8.52
CA MET A 207 3.55 43.83 -7.41
C MET A 207 4.60 44.93 -7.18
N VAL A 208 5.88 44.63 -7.32
CA VAL A 208 6.95 45.64 -7.20
C VAL A 208 6.81 46.72 -8.25
N VAL A 209 6.61 46.34 -9.53
CA VAL A 209 6.44 47.31 -10.66
C VAL A 209 5.19 48.16 -10.42
N GLN A 210 4.07 47.57 -10.01
CA GLN A 210 2.84 48.30 -9.71
C GLN A 210 3.02 49.25 -8.51
N SER A 211 3.74 48.84 -7.46
CA SER A 211 4.02 49.67 -6.29
C SER A 211 4.94 50.83 -6.63
N GLU A 212 5.97 50.64 -7.49
CA GLU A 212 6.81 51.71 -7.98
C GLU A 212 6.00 52.71 -8.81
N ALA A 213 5.10 52.24 -9.69
CA ALA A 213 4.22 53.12 -10.45
C ALA A 213 3.30 53.95 -9.54
N ALA A 214 2.76 53.37 -8.46
CA ALA A 214 1.93 54.07 -7.48
C ALA A 214 2.64 55.27 -6.83
N ARG A 215 3.98 55.21 -6.65
CA ARG A 215 4.78 56.31 -6.05
C ARG A 215 4.74 57.58 -6.86
N TYR A 216 4.51 57.51 -8.19
CA TYR A 216 4.44 58.64 -9.06
C TYR A 216 3.01 59.20 -9.27
N LEU A 217 2.00 58.53 -8.68
CA LEU A 217 0.59 58.89 -8.83
C LEU A 217 0.01 59.72 -7.68
N THR A 218 0.86 60.26 -6.79
CA THR A 218 0.43 61.04 -5.59
C THR A 218 -0.39 62.30 -5.96
N ALA A 219 -0.26 62.85 -7.18
CA ALA A 219 -1.05 63.98 -7.66
C ALA A 219 -2.44 63.57 -8.26
N ALA A 220 -2.72 62.27 -8.41
CA ALA A 220 -3.94 61.73 -8.99
C ALA A 220 -4.54 60.63 -8.08
N PRO A 221 -5.28 60.99 -7.02
CA PRO A 221 -5.75 60.08 -5.97
C PRO A 221 -6.54 58.87 -6.49
N GLU A 222 -7.43 59.08 -7.48
CA GLU A 222 -8.24 57.99 -8.06
C GLU A 222 -7.38 56.93 -8.75
N ARG A 223 -6.34 57.36 -9.50
CA ARG A 223 -5.39 56.43 -10.16
C ARG A 223 -4.47 55.73 -9.16
N LEU A 224 -4.14 56.39 -8.05
CA LEU A 224 -3.39 55.79 -6.95
C LEU A 224 -4.18 54.67 -6.31
N ASP A 225 -5.47 54.89 -6.01
CA ASP A 225 -6.36 53.88 -5.44
C ASP A 225 -6.54 52.68 -6.37
N GLU A 226 -6.74 52.90 -7.68
CA GLU A 226 -6.81 51.84 -8.66
C GLU A 226 -5.52 50.99 -8.70
N THR A 227 -4.36 51.62 -8.65
CA THR A 227 -3.07 50.92 -8.68
C THR A 227 -2.85 50.11 -7.39
N LEU A 228 -3.19 50.65 -6.25
CA LEU A 228 -3.09 49.94 -4.96
C LEU A 228 -4.09 48.76 -4.90
N ALA A 229 -5.29 48.92 -5.44
CA ALA A 229 -6.24 47.85 -5.61
C ALA A 229 -5.68 46.70 -6.49
N ALA A 230 -5.04 47.05 -7.61
CA ALA A 230 -4.38 46.11 -8.52
C ALA A 230 -3.24 45.32 -7.84
N VAL A 231 -2.43 45.98 -6.99
CA VAL A 231 -1.39 45.31 -6.15
C VAL A 231 -2.01 44.30 -5.23
N SER A 232 -3.07 44.71 -4.51
CA SER A 232 -3.80 43.83 -3.58
C SER A 232 -4.41 42.62 -4.29
N ASP A 233 -4.97 42.83 -5.47
CA ASP A 233 -5.59 41.77 -6.27
C ASP A 233 -4.54 40.79 -6.84
N THR A 234 -3.39 41.31 -7.26
CA THR A 234 -2.23 40.47 -7.68
C THR A 234 -1.72 39.62 -6.52
N GLY A 235 -1.62 40.20 -5.32
CA GLY A 235 -1.22 39.44 -4.10
C GLY A 235 -2.22 38.35 -3.74
N ARG A 236 -3.53 38.62 -3.83
CA ARG A 236 -4.56 37.58 -3.58
C ARG A 236 -4.53 36.45 -4.60
N ARG A 237 -4.29 36.77 -5.88
CA ARG A 237 -4.11 35.76 -6.93
C ARG A 237 -2.89 34.89 -6.65
N ALA A 238 -1.75 35.48 -6.32
CA ALA A 238 -0.54 34.77 -5.97
C ALA A 238 -0.77 33.75 -4.83
N ILE A 239 -1.45 34.17 -3.75
CA ILE A 239 -1.78 33.28 -2.64
C ILE A 239 -2.71 32.14 -3.07
N THR A 240 -3.66 32.40 -3.94
CA THR A 240 -4.59 31.40 -4.46
C THR A 240 -3.88 30.38 -5.33
N ASP A 241 -2.99 30.82 -6.25
CA ASP A 241 -2.23 29.95 -7.14
C ASP A 241 -1.25 29.07 -6.34
N LEU A 242 -0.57 29.64 -5.34
CA LEU A 242 0.31 28.88 -4.45
C LEU A 242 -0.46 27.83 -3.64
N ARG A 243 -1.65 28.17 -3.13
CA ARG A 243 -2.50 27.18 -2.43
C ARG A 243 -2.93 26.07 -3.35
N HIS A 244 -3.33 26.42 -4.59
CA HIS A 244 -3.74 25.42 -5.58
C HIS A 244 -2.60 24.45 -5.93
N LEU A 245 -1.36 24.96 -6.11
CA LEU A 245 -0.18 24.13 -6.33
C LEU A 245 0.14 23.23 -5.12
N LEU A 246 0.04 23.77 -3.91
CA LEU A 246 0.26 23.00 -2.68
C LEU A 246 -0.82 21.92 -2.47
N ASP A 247 -2.07 22.19 -2.81
CA ASP A 247 -3.17 21.21 -2.74
C ASP A 247 -3.00 20.06 -3.76
N LEU A 248 -2.49 20.37 -4.97
CA LEU A 248 -2.15 19.35 -5.97
C LEU A 248 -0.98 18.45 -5.53
N LEU A 249 -0.04 19.00 -4.78
CA LEU A 249 1.15 18.30 -4.31
C LEU A 249 0.92 17.48 -3.06
N ASN A 250 -0.06 17.82 -2.30
CA ASN A 250 -0.38 17.18 -1.06
C ASN A 250 -1.89 17.01 -0.92
N PRO A 251 -2.49 16.07 -1.66
CA PRO A 251 -3.91 15.75 -1.51
C PRO A 251 -4.26 15.37 -0.05
N ASP A 252 -3.24 14.96 0.73
CA ASP A 252 -3.35 14.70 2.17
C ASP A 252 -3.14 15.95 3.06
N HIS A 253 -2.76 17.12 2.53
CA HIS A 253 -2.75 18.37 3.31
C HIS A 253 -4.13 18.94 3.59
N GLY A 254 -5.18 18.33 3.05
CA GLY A 254 -6.51 18.42 3.64
C GLY A 254 -6.61 17.71 5.00
N THR A 255 -5.62 16.89 5.33
CA THR A 255 -5.34 16.26 6.63
C THR A 255 -4.04 16.84 7.22
N ALA A 256 -3.98 18.16 7.46
CA ALA A 256 -3.15 18.63 8.56
C ALA A 256 -3.51 17.76 9.75
N GLU A 257 -2.50 17.14 10.39
CA GLU A 257 -2.68 16.29 11.58
C GLU A 257 -3.82 16.83 12.44
N PRO A 258 -4.72 15.98 12.92
CA PRO A 258 -5.78 16.43 13.80
C PRO A 258 -5.12 16.91 15.10
N ARG A 259 -4.68 18.17 15.12
CA ARG A 259 -4.56 18.86 16.40
C ARG A 259 -5.97 18.84 16.96
N THR A 260 -6.19 17.91 17.88
CA THR A 260 -7.43 17.70 18.61
C THR A 260 -8.05 19.04 18.95
N PRO A 261 -9.21 19.39 18.41
CA PRO A 261 -9.87 20.65 18.76
C PRO A 261 -10.28 20.57 20.23
N PRO A 262 -9.90 21.52 21.11
CA PRO A 262 -10.49 21.58 22.43
C PRO A 262 -12.01 21.89 22.29
N VAL A 263 -12.79 21.31 23.21
CA VAL A 263 -14.22 21.63 23.43
C VAL A 263 -14.41 23.15 23.41
N GLY A 264 -15.36 23.65 22.59
CA GLY A 264 -15.63 25.10 22.46
C GLY A 264 -15.24 25.74 21.12
N ARG A 265 -14.70 25.01 20.14
CA ARG A 265 -14.26 25.58 18.86
C ARG A 265 -15.38 26.01 17.91
N VAL A 266 -16.56 25.38 17.95
CA VAL A 266 -17.70 25.83 17.13
C VAL A 266 -18.12 27.21 17.57
N LEU A 267 -18.19 27.48 18.88
CA LEU A 267 -18.45 28.80 19.43
C LEU A 267 -17.42 29.83 18.93
N THR A 268 -16.14 29.48 18.89
CA THR A 268 -15.08 30.38 18.37
C THR A 268 -15.29 30.72 16.90
N LEU A 269 -15.69 29.75 16.06
CA LEU A 269 -16.04 30.01 14.66
C LEU A 269 -17.23 30.94 14.54
N VAL A 270 -18.29 30.72 15.33
CA VAL A 270 -19.46 31.56 15.39
C VAL A 270 -19.10 33.00 15.78
N GLU A 271 -18.27 33.18 16.80
CA GLU A 271 -17.80 34.50 17.21
C GLU A 271 -16.98 35.22 16.16
N GLN A 272 -16.09 34.50 15.47
CA GLN A 272 -15.31 35.04 14.35
C GLN A 272 -16.23 35.48 13.20
N THR A 273 -17.24 34.66 12.88
CA THR A 273 -18.21 34.96 11.84
C THR A 273 -19.12 36.16 12.21
N ARG A 274 -19.49 36.28 13.46
CA ARG A 274 -20.20 37.47 14.00
C ARG A 274 -19.36 38.75 13.87
N ARG A 275 -18.07 38.67 14.20
CA ARG A 275 -17.12 39.83 14.05
C ARG A 275 -16.93 40.21 12.59
N ALA A 276 -17.09 39.28 11.65
CA ALA A 276 -17.04 39.53 10.22
C ALA A 276 -18.36 40.13 9.66
N GLY A 277 -19.36 40.44 10.52
CA GLY A 277 -20.59 41.11 10.16
C GLY A 277 -21.77 40.20 9.82
N GLN A 278 -21.65 38.89 10.10
CA GLN A 278 -22.76 37.94 9.88
C GLN A 278 -23.57 37.74 11.17
N PRO A 279 -24.88 38.00 11.18
CA PRO A 279 -25.74 37.69 12.33
C PRO A 279 -25.89 36.16 12.45
N VAL A 280 -25.32 35.57 13.51
CA VAL A 280 -25.35 34.09 13.72
C VAL A 280 -26.06 33.79 15.04
N GLU A 281 -27.13 32.99 14.99
CA GLU A 281 -27.74 32.36 16.16
C GLU A 281 -27.09 30.97 16.34
N PHE A 282 -26.57 30.69 17.54
CA PHE A 282 -25.90 29.42 17.85
C PHE A 282 -26.60 28.70 18.98
N THR A 283 -26.97 27.46 18.75
CA THR A 283 -27.56 26.56 19.73
C THR A 283 -26.76 25.27 19.78
N GLU A 284 -26.31 24.87 20.97
CA GLU A 284 -25.64 23.62 21.24
C GLU A 284 -26.46 22.82 22.25
N GLU A 285 -26.83 21.59 21.88
CA GLU A 285 -27.65 20.70 22.70
C GLU A 285 -26.89 19.41 23.02
N GLY A 286 -27.04 18.92 24.23
CA GLY A 286 -26.36 17.70 24.72
C GLY A 286 -24.95 17.99 25.28
N THR A 287 -24.25 16.93 25.65
CA THR A 287 -22.90 17.02 26.22
C THR A 287 -21.91 16.43 25.22
N PRO A 288 -20.91 17.20 24.76
CA PRO A 288 -19.84 16.67 23.93
C PRO A 288 -19.13 15.51 24.61
N ALA A 289 -18.73 14.47 23.84
CA ALA A 289 -17.96 13.37 24.38
C ALA A 289 -16.63 13.85 24.96
N ALA A 290 -16.17 13.24 26.07
CA ALA A 290 -14.92 13.63 26.74
C ALA A 290 -13.66 13.42 25.87
N ALA A 291 -13.72 12.56 24.88
CA ALA A 291 -12.65 12.33 23.91
C ALA A 291 -13.11 12.82 22.53
N THR A 292 -12.40 13.78 21.96
CA THR A 292 -12.66 14.29 20.60
C THR A 292 -12.34 13.22 19.58
N GLY A 293 -13.35 12.69 18.92
CA GLY A 293 -13.25 11.67 17.88
C GLY A 293 -13.19 12.25 16.46
N SER A 294 -13.05 11.38 15.46
CA SER A 294 -13.15 11.75 14.05
C SER A 294 -14.47 12.41 13.70
N SER A 295 -15.56 12.03 14.40
CA SER A 295 -16.90 12.58 14.23
C SER A 295 -17.00 14.05 14.63
N ASP A 296 -16.38 14.45 15.74
CA ASP A 296 -16.32 15.86 16.18
C ASP A 296 -15.55 16.74 15.21
N LEU A 297 -14.46 16.20 14.64
CA LEU A 297 -13.66 16.92 13.64
C LEU A 297 -14.46 17.15 12.36
N VAL A 298 -15.21 16.14 11.91
CA VAL A 298 -16.06 16.27 10.71
C VAL A 298 -17.22 17.25 10.99
N ALA A 299 -17.86 17.19 12.16
CA ALA A 299 -18.89 18.15 12.57
C ALA A 299 -18.35 19.59 12.56
N TYR A 300 -17.17 19.82 13.13
CA TYR A 300 -16.50 21.13 13.10
C TYR A 300 -16.26 21.61 11.66
N ARG A 301 -15.79 20.76 10.76
CA ARG A 301 -15.55 21.11 9.35
C ARG A 301 -16.85 21.46 8.61
N VAL A 302 -17.94 20.75 8.90
CA VAL A 302 -19.24 21.08 8.32
C VAL A 302 -19.67 22.48 8.71
N VAL A 303 -19.59 22.83 10.01
CA VAL A 303 -19.90 24.19 10.49
C VAL A 303 -18.98 25.23 9.86
N GLN A 304 -17.67 24.98 9.81
CA GLN A 304 -16.68 25.90 9.24
C GLN A 304 -16.96 26.24 7.79
N GLU A 305 -17.18 25.23 6.96
CA GLU A 305 -17.45 25.43 5.52
C GLU A 305 -18.81 26.11 5.30
N ALA A 306 -19.83 25.70 6.07
CA ALA A 306 -21.18 26.31 5.96
C ALA A 306 -21.15 27.79 6.36
N LEU A 307 -20.47 28.19 7.43
CA LEU A 307 -20.32 29.60 7.84
C LEU A 307 -19.47 30.40 6.83
N THR A 308 -18.45 29.78 6.24
CA THR A 308 -17.67 30.40 5.16
C THR A 308 -18.54 30.66 3.94
N ASN A 309 -19.44 29.73 3.61
CA ASN A 309 -20.38 29.89 2.50
C ASN A 309 -21.46 30.96 2.81
N ALA A 310 -21.93 31.03 4.04
CA ALA A 310 -22.84 32.11 4.46
C ALA A 310 -22.21 33.49 4.27
N LEU A 311 -20.95 33.68 4.71
CA LEU A 311 -20.22 34.93 4.51
C LEU A 311 -20.01 35.28 3.04
N LYS A 312 -19.83 34.29 2.16
CA LYS A 312 -19.58 34.52 0.73
C LYS A 312 -20.84 34.78 -0.08
N TYR A 313 -21.93 34.09 0.24
CA TYR A 313 -23.10 34.04 -0.63
C TYR A 313 -24.34 34.67 -0.02
N ASP A 314 -24.35 34.95 1.29
CA ASP A 314 -25.48 35.56 2.03
C ASP A 314 -24.96 36.50 3.12
N HIS A 315 -24.02 37.40 2.75
CA HIS A 315 -23.38 38.33 3.70
C HIS A 315 -24.41 39.26 4.36
N GLY A 316 -24.43 39.26 5.69
CA GLY A 316 -25.40 40.05 6.48
C GLY A 316 -26.75 39.40 6.69
N GLY A 317 -27.07 38.28 6.01
CA GLY A 317 -28.27 37.50 6.22
C GLY A 317 -28.23 36.73 7.55
N ARG A 318 -29.41 36.42 8.14
CA ARG A 318 -29.47 35.64 9.37
C ARG A 318 -28.99 34.23 9.13
N THR A 319 -28.08 33.78 9.97
CA THR A 319 -27.56 32.43 9.95
C THR A 319 -27.86 31.71 11.26
N SER A 320 -28.42 30.52 11.20
CA SER A 320 -28.63 29.64 12.36
C SER A 320 -27.65 28.49 12.35
N VAL A 321 -27.06 28.17 13.49
CA VAL A 321 -26.16 27.02 13.68
C VAL A 321 -26.70 26.21 14.86
N LEU A 322 -27.07 24.96 14.59
CA LEU A 322 -27.47 23.98 15.59
C LEU A 322 -26.47 22.81 15.58
N VAL A 323 -25.92 22.53 16.74
CA VAL A 323 -25.09 21.32 16.97
C VAL A 323 -25.76 20.54 18.09
N ARG A 324 -26.11 19.28 17.82
CA ARG A 324 -26.71 18.39 18.82
C ARG A 324 -25.79 17.15 19.01
N HIS A 325 -25.34 17.00 20.24
CA HIS A 325 -24.58 15.84 20.68
C HIS A 325 -25.51 14.79 21.25
N GLY A 326 -25.85 13.75 20.45
CA GLY A 326 -26.64 12.60 20.88
C GLY A 326 -25.74 11.48 21.39
N GLU A 327 -26.33 10.43 21.97
CA GLU A 327 -25.60 9.28 22.47
C GLU A 327 -24.85 8.48 21.40
N ARG A 328 -25.36 8.47 20.16
CA ARG A 328 -24.81 7.66 19.04
C ARG A 328 -24.47 8.46 17.82
N GLU A 329 -24.84 9.71 17.75
CA GLU A 329 -24.62 10.57 16.59
C GLU A 329 -24.48 12.04 16.98
N ILE A 330 -23.75 12.80 16.14
CA ILE A 330 -23.70 14.25 16.18
C ILE A 330 -24.52 14.76 15.01
N THR A 331 -25.49 15.61 15.29
CA THR A 331 -26.27 16.30 14.25
C THR A 331 -25.82 17.75 14.14
N VAL A 332 -25.51 18.19 12.94
CA VAL A 332 -25.18 19.59 12.61
C VAL A 332 -26.19 20.10 11.61
N GLU A 333 -26.74 21.28 11.89
CA GLU A 333 -27.56 22.01 10.95
C GLU A 333 -27.12 23.47 10.89
N VAL A 334 -26.85 23.98 9.68
CA VAL A 334 -26.51 25.38 9.44
C VAL A 334 -27.44 25.91 8.36
N GLY A 335 -28.23 26.91 8.69
CA GLY A 335 -29.20 27.52 7.78
C GLY A 335 -28.94 29.01 7.61
N THR A 336 -29.14 29.53 6.39
CA THR A 336 -29.26 30.98 6.10
C THR A 336 -30.65 31.31 5.61
N ASP A 337 -31.14 32.54 5.86
CA ASP A 337 -32.48 33.00 5.45
C ASP A 337 -32.51 33.66 4.06
N GLY A 338 -31.35 33.82 3.42
CA GLY A 338 -31.24 34.40 2.09
C GLY A 338 -31.50 35.91 2.03
N SER A 339 -31.56 36.61 3.19
CA SER A 339 -31.83 38.03 3.30
C SER A 339 -30.61 38.93 3.09
N GLY A 340 -29.44 38.34 2.95
CA GLY A 340 -28.17 39.05 2.82
C GLY A 340 -27.92 39.64 1.42
N THR A 341 -26.93 40.53 1.34
CA THR A 341 -26.52 41.23 0.12
C THR A 341 -25.46 40.45 -0.68
N GLY A 342 -25.59 39.14 -0.74
CA GLY A 342 -24.69 38.28 -1.54
C GLY A 342 -25.03 38.39 -3.03
N ALA A 343 -24.09 38.80 -3.88
CA ALA A 343 -24.26 38.70 -5.32
C ALA A 343 -24.55 37.25 -5.69
N ALA A 344 -25.61 37.03 -6.46
CA ALA A 344 -25.85 35.75 -7.13
C ALA A 344 -24.64 35.41 -8.03
N SER A 345 -23.60 34.82 -7.46
CA SER A 345 -22.44 34.39 -8.22
C SER A 345 -22.78 33.09 -8.92
N PRO A 346 -22.79 33.03 -10.26
CA PRO A 346 -22.97 31.80 -10.96
C PRO A 346 -21.67 30.98 -10.79
N GLY A 347 -21.74 29.89 -10.01
CA GLY A 347 -20.73 28.86 -10.04
C GLY A 347 -19.65 28.89 -8.97
N GLY A 348 -20.04 28.73 -7.72
CA GLY A 348 -19.12 28.11 -6.75
C GLY A 348 -18.79 26.68 -7.24
N SER A 349 -17.53 26.27 -7.21
CA SER A 349 -17.07 24.99 -7.78
C SER A 349 -17.70 23.73 -7.16
N GLY A 350 -18.62 23.87 -6.21
CA GLY A 350 -19.31 22.76 -5.50
C GLY A 350 -18.37 21.78 -4.77
N ARG A 351 -17.05 21.95 -4.89
CA ARG A 351 -16.03 21.04 -4.36
C ARG A 351 -16.03 21.01 -2.82
N GLY A 352 -16.24 22.11 -2.15
CA GLY A 352 -16.27 22.15 -0.68
C GLY A 352 -17.37 21.27 -0.10
N LEU A 353 -18.60 21.40 -0.59
CA LEU A 353 -19.74 20.58 -0.15
C LEU A 353 -19.62 19.11 -0.59
N ALA A 354 -19.05 18.84 -1.78
CA ALA A 354 -18.79 17.48 -2.26
C ALA A 354 -17.75 16.77 -1.36
N GLY A 355 -16.65 17.42 -0.98
CA GLY A 355 -15.65 16.87 -0.07
C GLY A 355 -16.18 16.68 1.37
N LEU A 356 -17.13 17.50 1.83
CA LEU A 356 -17.80 17.26 3.11
C LEU A 356 -18.71 16.03 3.07
N ARG A 357 -19.49 15.86 1.99
CA ARG A 357 -20.32 14.68 1.78
C ARG A 357 -19.48 13.41 1.85
N GLU A 358 -18.39 13.33 1.10
CA GLU A 358 -17.48 12.17 1.10
C GLU A 358 -16.95 11.83 2.50
N ARG A 359 -16.56 12.83 3.28
CA ARG A 359 -16.07 12.62 4.67
C ARG A 359 -17.14 12.14 5.63
N VAL A 360 -18.37 12.64 5.50
CA VAL A 360 -19.52 12.18 6.30
C VAL A 360 -19.89 10.74 5.91
N ASP A 361 -19.91 10.43 4.61
CA ASP A 361 -20.20 9.10 4.07
C ASP A 361 -19.15 8.05 4.54
N VAL A 362 -17.87 8.42 4.61
CA VAL A 362 -16.79 7.54 5.13
C VAL A 362 -17.03 7.13 6.58
N LEU A 363 -17.65 7.98 7.38
CA LEU A 363 -18.05 7.66 8.76
C LEU A 363 -19.41 6.96 8.86
N GLY A 364 -20.05 6.66 7.73
CA GLY A 364 -21.39 6.05 7.68
C GLY A 364 -22.51 7.03 8.06
N GLY A 365 -22.26 8.33 7.94
CA GLY A 365 -23.22 9.40 8.22
C GLY A 365 -24.05 9.80 7.00
N GLU A 366 -24.93 10.77 7.19
CA GLU A 366 -25.78 11.35 6.15
C GLU A 366 -25.48 12.85 5.99
N PHE A 367 -25.38 13.33 4.75
CA PHE A 367 -25.11 14.74 4.42
C PHE A 367 -26.10 15.25 3.37
N SER A 368 -26.73 16.40 3.65
CA SER A 368 -27.53 17.13 2.67
C SER A 368 -27.20 18.63 2.66
N ALA A 369 -27.37 19.26 1.50
CA ALA A 369 -27.13 20.66 1.30
C ALA A 369 -28.14 21.19 0.23
N ASP A 370 -29.18 21.85 0.67
CA ASP A 370 -30.31 22.15 -0.16
C ASP A 370 -30.74 23.64 0.00
N ARG A 371 -31.40 24.19 -1.01
CA ARG A 371 -32.04 25.48 -0.90
C ARG A 371 -33.33 25.36 -0.05
N ALA A 372 -33.48 26.24 0.92
CA ALA A 372 -34.72 26.35 1.69
C ALA A 372 -35.81 26.98 0.85
N LYS A 373 -37.09 26.69 1.21
CA LYS A 373 -38.26 27.22 0.49
C LYS A 373 -38.34 28.75 0.55
N ASP A 374 -37.71 29.34 1.53
CA ASP A 374 -37.73 30.78 1.83
C ASP A 374 -36.59 31.56 1.13
N GLY A 375 -35.85 30.90 0.22
CA GLY A 375 -34.72 31.50 -0.55
C GLY A 375 -33.35 31.32 0.10
N GLY A 376 -33.29 30.83 1.33
CA GLY A 376 -32.05 30.53 2.04
C GLY A 376 -31.40 29.22 1.60
N PHE A 377 -30.37 28.81 2.36
CA PHE A 377 -29.64 27.57 2.12
C PHE A 377 -29.45 26.82 3.44
N VAL A 378 -29.64 25.50 3.44
CA VAL A 378 -29.52 24.68 4.64
C VAL A 378 -28.52 23.51 4.37
N VAL A 379 -27.52 23.39 5.23
CA VAL A 379 -26.60 22.26 5.28
C VAL A 379 -26.92 21.42 6.51
N ARG A 380 -27.15 20.13 6.33
CA ARG A 380 -27.39 19.17 7.41
C ARG A 380 -26.40 18.01 7.31
N ALA A 381 -25.88 17.62 8.46
CA ALA A 381 -25.06 16.41 8.58
C ALA A 381 -25.46 15.63 9.83
N ARG A 382 -25.60 14.29 9.68
CA ARG A 382 -25.72 13.34 10.78
C ARG A 382 -24.48 12.46 10.76
N ILE A 383 -23.71 12.49 11.80
CA ILE A 383 -22.41 11.86 11.87
C ILE A 383 -22.43 10.86 13.02
N PRO A 384 -22.29 9.54 12.78
CA PRO A 384 -22.25 8.56 13.85
C PRO A 384 -21.16 8.85 14.86
N GLY A 385 -21.49 8.84 16.15
CA GLY A 385 -20.53 8.93 17.24
C GLY A 385 -19.68 7.65 17.23
N GLY A 386 -18.36 7.78 17.25
CA GLY A 386 -17.46 6.63 17.30
C GLY A 386 -17.79 5.78 18.53
N SER A 387 -18.30 4.56 18.34
CA SER A 387 -18.41 3.57 19.40
C SER A 387 -16.98 3.27 19.90
N GLY A 388 -16.69 3.71 21.12
CA GLY A 388 -15.52 3.23 21.83
C GLY A 388 -15.57 1.70 21.82
N GLY A 389 -14.63 1.07 21.11
CA GLY A 389 -14.53 -0.37 21.01
C GLY A 389 -14.35 -0.98 22.41
N SER A 390 -15.39 -1.59 22.93
CA SER A 390 -15.27 -2.56 23.99
C SER A 390 -14.76 -3.86 23.36
N THR A 391 -13.45 -4.05 23.39
CA THR A 391 -12.87 -5.38 23.29
C THR A 391 -13.16 -6.11 24.59
N SER A 392 -14.05 -7.09 24.52
CA SER A 392 -14.13 -8.22 25.47
C SER A 392 -13.17 -9.31 25.01
#